data_2627f4e826ba4b729b17a3ca6e955c37
#
_entry.id   2627f4e826ba4b729b17a3ca6e955c37
#
_cell.length_a   1.000
_cell.length_b   1.000
_cell.length_c   1.000
_cell.angle_alpha   90.00
_cell.angle_beta   90.00
_cell.angle_gamma   90.00
#
_symmetry.space_group_name_H-M   'P 1'
#
loop_
_entity.id
_entity.type
_entity.pdbx_description
1 polymer ?
#
loop_
_entity_poly.entity_id
_entity_poly.type
_entity_poly.pdbx_seq_one_letter_code
_entity_poly.pdbx_strand_id
1 'polypeptide(L)'
;MEKKILVIGDSCIDSYAYCRSTRLAPDKPVPVLEVLDTINTPGMAYNVFRNVVSLTKFPKGIDLLTNERYEDVVKTRYVDAFSNHMFMRVDSVVNIDRIKDNNIKDGYDTVIISDYDKGFLTAEDIEYICTNHPQVFLDTKKILGNWANAARFIKINNHEYERSKDYFQNTNVQDRVIQTMGSEGCYFNGKQYPVEQAEVMDLSGAGDTFMAALAVKYTETEDIDSSITYANSCASKVVKKRGTTVVWEKLF
;
A
#
# COMPACT_ATOMS: atom_id res chain seq x y z
N MET A 1 -24.25 -6.19 11.18
CA MET A 1 -24.46 -5.29 10.03
C MET A 1 -23.31 -5.47 9.06
N GLU A 2 -23.54 -5.30 7.77
CA GLU A 2 -22.51 -5.34 6.74
C GLU A 2 -21.63 -4.11 6.88
N LYS A 3 -20.32 -4.32 7.04
CA LYS A 3 -19.36 -3.22 7.19
C LYS A 3 -18.96 -2.68 5.82
N LYS A 4 -18.89 -1.34 5.70
CA LYS A 4 -18.52 -0.64 4.48
C LYS A 4 -17.17 0.03 4.62
N ILE A 5 -16.29 -0.19 3.65
CA ILE A 5 -14.94 0.40 3.64
C ILE A 5 -14.73 1.10 2.31
N LEU A 6 -14.24 2.33 2.37
CA LEU A 6 -13.79 3.08 1.20
C LEU A 6 -12.26 3.12 1.15
N VAL A 7 -11.69 2.77 0.00
CA VAL A 7 -10.26 2.97 -0.29
C VAL A 7 -10.12 4.17 -1.20
N ILE A 8 -9.23 5.11 -0.85
CA ILE A 8 -8.97 6.32 -1.64
C ILE A 8 -7.47 6.46 -1.87
N GLY A 9 -7.07 6.79 -3.09
CA GLY A 9 -5.68 7.12 -3.40
C GLY A 9 -5.27 6.91 -4.84
N ASP A 10 -3.99 7.12 -5.10
CA ASP A 10 -3.40 6.89 -6.43
C ASP A 10 -3.37 5.41 -6.76
N SER A 11 -3.75 5.06 -7.98
CA SER A 11 -3.62 3.69 -8.52
C SER A 11 -2.76 3.65 -9.77
N CYS A 12 -2.23 2.48 -10.08
CA CYS A 12 -1.39 2.22 -11.24
C CYS A 12 -1.52 0.77 -11.70
N ILE A 13 -0.82 0.43 -12.78
CA ILE A 13 -0.51 -0.95 -13.16
C ILE A 13 0.92 -1.26 -12.74
N ASP A 14 1.11 -2.28 -11.90
CA ASP A 14 2.38 -2.94 -11.66
C ASP A 14 2.58 -4.01 -12.74
N SER A 15 3.55 -3.81 -13.63
CA SER A 15 3.90 -4.70 -14.73
C SER A 15 5.21 -5.44 -14.41
N TYR A 16 5.18 -6.76 -14.46
CA TYR A 16 6.34 -7.62 -14.24
C TYR A 16 6.73 -8.27 -15.55
N ALA A 17 7.77 -7.78 -16.20
CA ALA A 17 8.37 -8.39 -17.38
C ALA A 17 9.42 -9.41 -16.94
N TYR A 18 9.08 -10.69 -16.98
CA TYR A 18 9.98 -11.79 -16.67
C TYR A 18 10.92 -12.03 -17.83
N CYS A 19 12.22 -11.83 -17.58
CA CYS A 19 13.24 -11.79 -18.61
C CYS A 19 14.28 -12.90 -18.41
N ARG A 20 15.00 -13.17 -19.50
CA ARG A 20 16.27 -13.89 -19.49
C ARG A 20 17.35 -12.96 -20.07
N SER A 21 18.57 -13.01 -19.50
CA SER A 21 19.72 -12.33 -20.07
C SER A 21 20.86 -13.32 -20.25
N THR A 22 21.28 -13.55 -21.48
CA THR A 22 22.35 -14.51 -21.81
C THR A 22 23.59 -13.85 -22.39
N ARG A 23 23.54 -12.54 -22.67
CA ARG A 23 24.63 -11.78 -23.27
C ARG A 23 24.60 -10.30 -22.89
N LEU A 24 25.72 -9.62 -23.05
CA LEU A 24 25.82 -8.18 -23.00
C LEU A 24 25.62 -7.59 -24.40
N ALA A 25 25.24 -6.31 -24.47
CA ALA A 25 25.22 -5.57 -25.71
C ALA A 25 26.67 -5.36 -26.24
N PRO A 26 26.87 -5.38 -27.57
CA PRO A 26 28.23 -5.30 -28.13
C PRO A 26 28.87 -3.92 -27.97
N ASP A 27 28.07 -2.87 -27.85
CA ASP A 27 28.50 -1.47 -27.80
C ASP A 27 28.61 -0.91 -26.38
N LYS A 28 27.95 -1.51 -25.40
CA LYS A 28 27.93 -1.11 -23.98
C LYS A 28 27.84 -2.32 -23.07
N PRO A 29 28.43 -2.29 -21.86
CA PRO A 29 28.38 -3.40 -20.91
C PRO A 29 27.04 -3.46 -20.16
N VAL A 30 25.94 -3.55 -20.90
CA VAL A 30 24.57 -3.67 -20.36
C VAL A 30 23.96 -5.02 -20.78
N PRO A 31 23.14 -5.65 -19.92
CA PRO A 31 22.47 -6.91 -20.27
C PRO A 31 21.47 -6.68 -21.41
N VAL A 32 21.43 -7.63 -22.36
CA VAL A 32 20.34 -7.73 -23.33
C VAL A 32 19.25 -8.60 -22.74
N LEU A 33 18.07 -8.02 -22.52
CA LEU A 33 16.94 -8.71 -21.91
C LEU A 33 16.02 -9.28 -23.00
N GLU A 34 15.75 -10.57 -22.90
CA GLU A 34 14.72 -11.26 -23.68
C GLU A 34 13.50 -11.42 -22.78
N VAL A 35 12.40 -10.72 -23.09
CA VAL A 35 11.15 -10.82 -22.32
C VAL A 35 10.47 -12.14 -22.66
N LEU A 36 10.26 -13.01 -21.67
CA LEU A 36 9.63 -14.31 -21.80
C LEU A 36 8.12 -14.26 -21.50
N ASP A 37 7.75 -13.44 -20.51
CA ASP A 37 6.36 -13.29 -20.08
C ASP A 37 6.15 -11.90 -19.44
N THR A 38 4.91 -11.43 -19.42
CA THR A 38 4.55 -10.17 -18.76
C THR A 38 3.24 -10.34 -18.01
N ILE A 39 3.29 -10.06 -16.70
CA ILE A 39 2.13 -10.09 -15.82
C ILE A 39 1.81 -8.68 -15.35
N ASN A 40 0.58 -8.23 -15.59
CA ASN A 40 0.09 -6.94 -15.16
C ASN A 40 -0.91 -7.11 -14.02
N THR A 41 -0.71 -6.36 -12.94
CA THR A 41 -1.61 -6.35 -11.80
C THR A 41 -1.92 -4.91 -11.37
N PRO A 42 -3.14 -4.60 -10.93
CA PRO A 42 -3.42 -3.30 -10.32
C PRO A 42 -2.57 -3.10 -9.06
N GLY A 43 -1.93 -1.94 -8.96
CA GLY A 43 -1.02 -1.55 -7.88
C GLY A 43 -1.50 -0.33 -7.08
N MET A 44 -0.73 0.03 -6.04
CA MET A 44 -0.99 1.19 -5.18
C MET A 44 -2.36 1.08 -4.46
N ALA A 45 -3.21 2.12 -4.46
CA ALA A 45 -4.52 2.08 -3.81
C ALA A 45 -5.42 0.96 -4.34
N TYR A 46 -5.32 0.63 -5.62
CA TYR A 46 -6.07 -0.51 -6.17
C TYR A 46 -5.59 -1.85 -5.57
N ASN A 47 -4.29 -1.99 -5.28
CA ASN A 47 -3.80 -3.20 -4.59
C ASN A 47 -4.31 -3.28 -3.15
N VAL A 48 -4.40 -2.14 -2.44
CA VAL A 48 -5.05 -2.07 -1.12
C VAL A 48 -6.51 -2.52 -1.23
N PHE A 49 -7.27 -1.98 -2.19
CA PHE A 49 -8.66 -2.37 -2.45
C PHE A 49 -8.81 -3.87 -2.70
N ARG A 50 -7.99 -4.46 -3.58
CA ARG A 50 -8.03 -5.92 -3.85
C ARG A 50 -7.77 -6.74 -2.59
N ASN A 51 -6.82 -6.30 -1.75
CA ASN A 51 -6.54 -6.96 -0.48
C ASN A 51 -7.71 -6.82 0.49
N VAL A 52 -8.34 -5.64 0.62
CA VAL A 52 -9.54 -5.45 1.44
C VAL A 52 -10.66 -6.40 0.97
N VAL A 53 -10.94 -6.44 -0.33
CA VAL A 53 -11.95 -7.36 -0.91
C VAL A 53 -11.62 -8.83 -0.62
N SER A 54 -10.35 -9.21 -0.67
CA SER A 54 -9.93 -10.60 -0.41
C SER A 54 -10.08 -11.00 1.06
N LEU A 55 -9.94 -10.05 1.99
CA LEU A 55 -9.91 -10.28 3.44
C LEU A 55 -11.28 -10.15 4.10
N THR A 56 -12.17 -9.31 3.55
CA THR A 56 -13.49 -9.07 4.14
C THR A 56 -14.48 -10.19 3.86
N LYS A 57 -15.45 -10.35 4.76
CA LYS A 57 -16.61 -11.23 4.56
C LYS A 57 -17.70 -10.56 3.71
N PHE A 58 -17.65 -9.25 3.54
CA PHE A 58 -18.66 -8.41 2.88
C PHE A 58 -18.07 -7.64 1.68
N PRO A 59 -17.64 -8.31 0.62
CA PRO A 59 -16.94 -7.65 -0.50
C PRO A 59 -17.80 -6.62 -1.25
N LYS A 60 -19.12 -6.73 -1.21
CA LYS A 60 -20.04 -5.76 -1.85
C LYS A 60 -20.10 -4.40 -1.15
N GLY A 61 -19.61 -4.31 0.09
CA GLY A 61 -19.53 -3.06 0.86
C GLY A 61 -18.19 -2.32 0.69
N ILE A 62 -17.35 -2.71 -0.28
CA ILE A 62 -16.03 -2.13 -0.48
C ILE A 62 -16.02 -1.31 -1.76
N ASP A 63 -15.66 -0.04 -1.64
CA ASP A 63 -15.56 0.88 -2.77
C ASP A 63 -14.12 1.40 -2.93
N LEU A 64 -13.77 1.76 -4.17
CA LEU A 64 -12.50 2.39 -4.53
C LEU A 64 -12.74 3.74 -5.19
N LEU A 65 -12.09 4.78 -4.68
CA LEU A 65 -12.03 6.10 -5.28
C LEU A 65 -10.58 6.41 -5.66
N THR A 66 -10.30 6.43 -6.94
CA THR A 66 -8.95 6.57 -7.47
C THR A 66 -8.90 7.41 -8.74
N ASN A 67 -7.69 7.70 -9.22
CA ASN A 67 -7.49 8.47 -10.45
C ASN A 67 -8.12 7.78 -11.67
N GLU A 68 -8.76 8.58 -12.50
CA GLU A 68 -9.18 8.15 -13.83
C GLU A 68 -7.95 7.71 -14.65
N ARG A 69 -8.12 6.73 -15.54
CA ARG A 69 -7.04 6.23 -16.41
C ARG A 69 -5.81 5.72 -15.64
N TYR A 70 -6.02 5.08 -14.48
CA TYR A 70 -4.90 4.47 -13.71
C TYR A 70 -4.11 3.44 -14.53
N GLU A 71 -4.70 2.89 -15.60
CA GLU A 71 -4.06 1.96 -16.53
C GLU A 71 -2.91 2.60 -17.32
N ASP A 72 -2.91 3.91 -17.49
CA ASP A 72 -1.83 4.65 -18.15
C ASP A 72 -0.61 4.85 -17.22
N VAL A 73 -0.82 4.73 -15.91
CA VAL A 73 0.23 4.84 -14.89
C VAL A 73 0.86 3.48 -14.70
N VAL A 74 1.93 3.19 -15.42
CA VAL A 74 2.56 1.86 -15.44
C VAL A 74 3.92 1.89 -14.76
N LYS A 75 4.18 0.93 -13.88
CA LYS A 75 5.47 0.66 -13.23
C LYS A 75 5.98 -0.70 -13.70
N THR A 76 6.88 -0.70 -14.68
CA THR A 76 7.42 -1.94 -15.25
C THR A 76 8.68 -2.36 -14.52
N ARG A 77 8.67 -3.56 -13.96
CA ARG A 77 9.83 -4.23 -13.37
C ARG A 77 10.32 -5.30 -14.32
N TYR A 78 11.56 -5.18 -14.77
CA TYR A 78 12.25 -6.20 -15.54
C TYR A 78 12.96 -7.12 -14.56
N VAL A 79 12.52 -8.38 -14.49
CA VAL A 79 12.90 -9.34 -13.46
C VAL A 79 13.45 -10.59 -14.12
N ASP A 80 14.54 -11.14 -13.61
CA ASP A 80 15.05 -12.44 -14.06
C ASP A 80 14.04 -13.55 -13.74
N ALA A 81 13.63 -14.29 -14.76
CA ALA A 81 12.56 -15.29 -14.65
C ALA A 81 12.91 -16.46 -13.70
N PHE A 82 14.20 -16.72 -13.47
CA PHE A 82 14.70 -17.85 -12.67
C PHE A 82 15.04 -17.44 -11.24
N SER A 83 15.86 -16.39 -11.08
CA SER A 83 16.36 -15.93 -9.78
C SER A 83 15.46 -14.91 -9.09
N ASN A 84 14.49 -14.35 -9.78
CA ASN A 84 13.66 -13.23 -9.32
C ASN A 84 14.45 -11.92 -9.06
N HIS A 85 15.69 -11.83 -9.56
CA HIS A 85 16.48 -10.61 -9.45
C HIS A 85 15.93 -9.52 -10.35
N MET A 86 15.71 -8.33 -9.81
CA MET A 86 15.24 -7.19 -10.58
C MET A 86 16.42 -6.49 -11.27
N PHE A 87 16.40 -6.48 -12.60
CA PHE A 87 17.42 -5.77 -13.42
C PHE A 87 17.21 -4.26 -13.36
N MET A 88 15.95 -3.82 -13.55
CA MET A 88 15.59 -2.40 -13.54
C MET A 88 14.09 -2.23 -13.33
N ARG A 89 13.71 -1.00 -12.96
CA ARG A 89 12.31 -0.54 -12.98
C ARG A 89 12.19 0.69 -13.87
N VAL A 90 11.14 0.73 -14.67
CA VAL A 90 10.77 1.86 -15.54
C VAL A 90 9.38 2.31 -15.14
N ASP A 91 9.25 3.57 -14.72
CA ASP A 91 7.97 4.17 -14.36
C ASP A 91 7.51 5.09 -15.50
N SER A 92 6.25 4.98 -15.92
CA SER A 92 5.66 5.93 -16.86
C SER A 92 5.55 7.32 -16.24
N VAL A 93 5.76 8.35 -17.06
CA VAL A 93 5.58 9.75 -16.64
C VAL A 93 4.17 10.18 -17.05
N VAL A 94 3.22 10.10 -16.11
CA VAL A 94 1.82 10.49 -16.34
C VAL A 94 1.41 11.44 -15.22
N ASN A 95 0.78 12.54 -15.57
CA ASN A 95 0.16 13.43 -14.61
C ASN A 95 -1.18 12.82 -14.17
N ILE A 96 -1.37 12.73 -12.87
CA ILE A 96 -2.61 12.28 -12.25
C ILE A 96 -3.42 13.52 -11.86
N ASP A 97 -4.65 13.59 -12.33
CA ASP A 97 -5.57 14.67 -11.95
C ASP A 97 -5.98 14.52 -10.48
N ARG A 98 -6.04 15.66 -9.79
CA ARG A 98 -6.53 15.73 -8.40
C ARG A 98 -7.96 15.23 -8.32
N ILE A 99 -8.31 14.62 -7.19
CA ILE A 99 -9.69 14.26 -6.85
C ILE A 99 -10.65 15.44 -7.09
N LYS A 100 -11.77 15.17 -7.77
CA LYS A 100 -12.74 16.21 -8.13
C LYS A 100 -13.60 16.65 -6.94
N ASP A 101 -13.90 15.71 -6.04
CA ASP A 101 -14.70 15.93 -4.84
C ASP A 101 -14.10 15.09 -3.71
N ASN A 102 -13.63 15.76 -2.66
CA ASN A 102 -13.08 15.13 -1.45
C ASN A 102 -14.15 14.96 -0.36
N ASN A 103 -15.41 15.35 -0.64
CA ASN A 103 -16.53 15.14 0.27
C ASN A 103 -17.00 13.68 0.19
N ILE A 104 -16.52 12.87 1.13
CA ILE A 104 -16.87 11.46 1.20
C ILE A 104 -18.32 11.33 1.69
N LYS A 105 -19.13 10.61 0.91
CA LYS A 105 -20.51 10.32 1.28
C LYS A 105 -20.58 9.59 2.61
N ASP A 106 -21.55 9.94 3.44
CA ASP A 106 -21.85 9.22 4.67
C ASP A 106 -22.13 7.74 4.41
N GLY A 107 -21.81 6.92 5.39
CA GLY A 107 -22.18 5.50 5.39
C GLY A 107 -21.04 4.52 5.26
N TYR A 108 -19.77 4.97 5.23
CA TYR A 108 -18.61 4.10 5.42
C TYR A 108 -18.26 3.96 6.91
N ASP A 109 -17.98 2.74 7.34
CA ASP A 109 -17.47 2.47 8.69
C ASP A 109 -15.98 2.84 8.80
N THR A 110 -15.25 2.73 7.68
CA THR A 110 -13.80 2.99 7.62
C THR A 110 -13.41 3.57 6.28
N VAL A 111 -12.48 4.51 6.30
CA VAL A 111 -11.80 5.04 5.11
C VAL A 111 -10.32 4.67 5.18
N ILE A 112 -9.77 4.16 4.09
CA ILE A 112 -8.35 3.89 3.92
C ILE A 112 -7.80 4.85 2.88
N ILE A 113 -6.89 5.73 3.28
CA ILE A 113 -6.13 6.59 2.36
C ILE A 113 -4.82 5.90 2.04
N SER A 114 -4.60 5.58 0.74
CA SER A 114 -3.37 5.02 0.19
C SER A 114 -2.78 6.00 -0.82
N ASP A 115 -2.06 6.99 -0.30
CA ASP A 115 -1.51 8.10 -1.06
C ASP A 115 -0.05 7.85 -1.44
N TYR A 116 0.21 7.70 -2.72
CA TYR A 116 1.54 7.50 -3.28
C TYR A 116 2.20 8.80 -3.75
N ASP A 117 1.59 9.93 -3.40
CA ASP A 117 2.08 11.29 -3.73
C ASP A 117 2.29 11.48 -5.25
N LYS A 118 1.31 10.98 -6.04
CA LYS A 118 1.32 11.12 -7.50
C LYS A 118 0.36 12.20 -8.02
N GLY A 119 -0.30 12.91 -7.09
CA GLY A 119 -1.11 14.09 -7.41
C GLY A 119 -2.62 13.91 -7.23
N PHE A 120 -3.11 12.70 -6.95
CA PHE A 120 -4.54 12.49 -6.75
C PHE A 120 -5.09 13.19 -5.50
N LEU A 121 -4.33 13.18 -4.39
CA LEU A 121 -4.69 13.87 -3.15
C LEU A 121 -3.62 14.91 -2.79
N THR A 122 -4.06 16.10 -2.37
CA THR A 122 -3.22 17.07 -1.68
C THR A 122 -3.21 16.83 -0.17
N ALA A 123 -2.34 17.51 0.57
CA ALA A 123 -2.34 17.46 2.04
C ALA A 123 -3.66 17.99 2.63
N GLU A 124 -4.22 19.04 2.01
CA GLU A 124 -5.50 19.64 2.40
C GLU A 124 -6.68 18.69 2.15
N ASP A 125 -6.64 17.90 1.06
CA ASP A 125 -7.67 16.86 0.81
C ASP A 125 -7.63 15.79 1.89
N ILE A 126 -6.44 15.34 2.25
CA ILE A 126 -6.25 14.33 3.31
C ILE A 126 -6.72 14.87 4.66
N GLU A 127 -6.36 16.12 5.00
CA GLU A 127 -6.81 16.79 6.23
C GLU A 127 -8.33 16.88 6.28
N TYR A 128 -8.95 17.31 5.18
CA TYR A 128 -10.41 17.41 5.08
C TYR A 128 -11.09 16.05 5.31
N ILE A 129 -10.60 14.99 4.64
CA ILE A 129 -11.14 13.63 4.79
C ILE A 129 -10.99 13.15 6.23
N CYS A 130 -9.79 13.30 6.81
CA CYS A 130 -9.51 12.86 8.18
C CYS A 130 -10.34 13.61 9.22
N THR A 131 -10.62 14.90 8.99
CA THR A 131 -11.41 15.73 9.92
C THR A 131 -12.90 15.38 9.85
N ASN A 132 -13.41 15.03 8.67
CA ASN A 132 -14.82 14.77 8.43
C ASN A 132 -15.23 13.30 8.55
N HIS A 133 -14.27 12.38 8.76
CA HIS A 133 -14.57 10.98 8.96
C HIS A 133 -13.80 10.43 10.20
N PRO A 134 -14.51 9.80 11.17
CA PRO A 134 -13.90 9.44 12.47
C PRO A 134 -12.91 8.27 12.40
N GLN A 135 -12.96 7.44 11.36
CA GLN A 135 -12.13 6.23 11.26
C GLN A 135 -11.37 6.19 9.94
N VAL A 136 -10.30 7.01 9.86
CA VAL A 136 -9.40 7.07 8.70
C VAL A 136 -8.07 6.40 9.03
N PHE A 137 -7.67 5.44 8.18
CA PHE A 137 -6.34 4.84 8.14
C PHE A 137 -5.53 5.50 7.05
N LEU A 138 -4.39 6.09 7.38
CA LEU A 138 -3.55 6.84 6.47
C LEU A 138 -2.24 6.11 6.18
N ASP A 139 -1.95 5.84 4.91
CA ASP A 139 -0.64 5.49 4.35
C ASP A 139 -0.30 6.53 3.27
N THR A 140 0.77 7.29 3.46
CA THR A 140 1.14 8.35 2.52
C THR A 140 2.64 8.38 2.28
N LYS A 141 3.03 8.79 1.06
CA LYS A 141 4.43 9.07 0.70
C LYS A 141 4.82 10.52 0.92
N LYS A 142 3.87 11.39 1.30
CA LYS A 142 4.15 12.76 1.71
C LYS A 142 4.92 12.79 3.03
N ILE A 143 5.70 13.83 3.24
CA ILE A 143 6.28 14.13 4.56
C ILE A 143 5.13 14.56 5.46
N LEU A 144 5.01 13.92 6.62
CA LEU A 144 3.93 14.21 7.56
C LEU A 144 4.02 15.64 8.11
N GLY A 145 2.86 16.21 8.35
CA GLY A 145 2.67 17.54 8.93
C GLY A 145 1.36 17.57 9.72
N ASN A 146 0.98 18.74 10.21
CA ASN A 146 -0.23 18.91 11.04
C ASN A 146 -1.51 18.46 10.33
N TRP A 147 -1.52 18.45 9.01
CA TRP A 147 -2.62 17.95 8.19
C TRP A 147 -2.96 16.46 8.42
N ALA A 148 -2.00 15.69 8.96
CA ALA A 148 -2.22 14.27 9.28
C ALA A 148 -2.80 14.03 10.69
N ASN A 149 -2.92 15.06 11.54
CA ASN A 149 -3.27 14.93 12.95
C ASN A 149 -4.66 14.33 13.20
N ALA A 150 -5.60 14.49 12.27
CA ALA A 150 -6.96 13.97 12.41
C ALA A 150 -7.10 12.50 11.99
N ALA A 151 -6.09 11.89 11.39
CA ALA A 151 -6.12 10.47 11.06
C ALA A 151 -6.23 9.60 12.31
N ARG A 152 -7.07 8.56 12.27
CA ARG A 152 -7.23 7.62 13.39
C ARG A 152 -5.96 6.78 13.60
N PHE A 153 -5.39 6.26 12.51
CA PHE A 153 -4.09 5.59 12.51
C PHE A 153 -3.29 5.98 11.28
N ILE A 154 -1.99 6.12 11.47
CA ILE A 154 -1.02 6.43 10.41
C ILE A 154 -0.05 5.26 10.33
N LYS A 155 -0.03 4.57 9.19
CA LYS A 155 1.00 3.57 8.91
C LYS A 155 2.14 4.23 8.16
N ILE A 156 3.36 3.96 8.60
CA ILE A 156 4.58 4.54 8.06
C ILE A 156 5.70 3.50 8.07
N ASN A 157 6.57 3.49 7.07
CA ASN A 157 7.77 2.67 7.09
C ASN A 157 8.99 3.44 7.64
N ASN A 158 10.12 2.76 7.86
CA ASN A 158 11.33 3.36 8.40
C ASN A 158 11.82 4.56 7.58
N HIS A 159 11.79 4.48 6.25
CA HIS A 159 12.25 5.57 5.39
C HIS A 159 11.33 6.79 5.49
N GLU A 160 10.03 6.58 5.49
CA GLU A 160 9.01 7.61 5.64
C GLU A 160 9.06 8.24 7.05
N TYR A 161 9.30 7.41 8.08
CA TYR A 161 9.49 7.88 9.46
C TYR A 161 10.68 8.83 9.58
N GLU A 162 11.84 8.44 9.03
CA GLU A 162 13.05 9.27 9.04
C GLU A 162 12.84 10.63 8.33
N ARG A 163 12.09 10.64 7.22
CA ARG A 163 11.75 11.88 6.49
C ARG A 163 10.78 12.78 7.27
N SER A 164 10.01 12.23 8.18
CA SER A 164 8.98 12.93 8.97
C SER A 164 9.42 13.19 10.41
N LYS A 165 10.71 13.11 10.72
CA LYS A 165 11.24 13.26 12.10
C LYS A 165 10.81 14.55 12.79
N ASP A 166 10.84 15.67 12.08
CA ASP A 166 10.47 16.97 12.64
C ASP A 166 9.00 16.99 13.08
N TYR A 167 8.12 16.32 12.35
CA TYR A 167 6.73 16.17 12.74
C TYR A 167 6.60 15.41 14.06
N PHE A 168 7.30 14.29 14.24
CA PHE A 168 7.23 13.47 15.46
C PHE A 168 7.85 14.15 16.67
N GLN A 169 8.84 15.04 16.49
CA GLN A 169 9.44 15.81 17.58
C GLN A 169 8.51 16.90 18.10
N ASN A 170 7.60 17.40 17.27
CA ASN A 170 6.73 18.53 17.59
C ASN A 170 5.26 18.14 17.84
N THR A 171 4.94 16.84 17.76
CA THR A 171 3.56 16.35 17.95
C THR A 171 3.52 15.14 18.87
N ASN A 172 2.42 14.99 19.61
CA ASN A 172 2.18 13.81 20.44
C ASN A 172 1.18 12.87 19.72
N VAL A 173 1.66 12.19 18.67
CA VAL A 173 0.83 11.29 17.83
C VAL A 173 1.29 9.83 17.91
N GLN A 174 2.16 9.49 18.83
CA GLN A 174 2.77 8.16 18.95
C GLN A 174 1.73 7.06 19.22
N ASP A 175 0.62 7.41 19.85
CA ASP A 175 -0.52 6.53 20.13
C ASP A 175 -1.34 6.14 18.91
N ARG A 176 -1.02 6.67 17.72
CA ARG A 176 -1.71 6.40 16.46
C ARG A 176 -0.79 6.07 15.28
N VAL A 177 0.53 6.12 15.50
CA VAL A 177 1.53 5.82 14.45
C VAL A 177 2.00 4.38 14.54
N ILE A 178 1.79 3.63 13.46
CA ILE A 178 2.24 2.25 13.30
C ILE A 178 3.43 2.25 12.34
N GLN A 179 4.64 2.06 12.88
CA GLN A 179 5.87 2.03 12.09
C GLN A 179 6.20 0.60 11.67
N THR A 180 6.14 0.32 10.37
CA THR A 180 6.53 -0.98 9.82
C THR A 180 8.03 -1.05 9.58
N MET A 181 8.67 -2.17 10.02
CA MET A 181 10.12 -2.37 10.03
C MET A 181 10.54 -3.63 9.24
N GLY A 182 9.80 -3.98 8.19
CA GLY A 182 10.09 -5.14 7.35
C GLY A 182 10.11 -6.45 8.13
N SER A 183 11.25 -7.17 8.12
CA SER A 183 11.41 -8.46 8.81
C SER A 183 11.36 -8.39 10.34
N GLU A 184 11.44 -7.19 10.92
CA GLU A 184 11.32 -6.99 12.37
C GLU A 184 9.86 -6.79 12.81
N GLY A 185 8.92 -6.74 11.85
CA GLY A 185 7.51 -6.51 12.10
C GLY A 185 7.13 -5.05 12.15
N CYS A 186 6.49 -4.60 13.21
CA CYS A 186 6.17 -3.19 13.39
C CYS A 186 6.22 -2.76 14.86
N TYR A 187 6.25 -1.44 15.04
CA TYR A 187 6.27 -0.77 16.34
C TYR A 187 5.04 0.13 16.48
N PHE A 188 4.38 0.06 17.61
CA PHE A 188 3.22 0.88 17.92
C PHE A 188 3.13 1.15 19.42
N ASN A 189 3.00 2.41 19.80
CA ASN A 189 2.79 2.87 21.18
C ASN A 189 3.74 2.22 22.22
N GLY A 190 5.05 2.22 21.95
CA GLY A 190 6.06 1.65 22.84
C GLY A 190 6.20 0.13 22.80
N LYS A 191 5.42 -0.58 21.96
CA LYS A 191 5.42 -2.04 21.87
C LYS A 191 5.85 -2.49 20.46
N GLN A 192 6.70 -3.51 20.41
CA GLN A 192 7.07 -4.20 19.17
C GLN A 192 6.13 -5.38 18.93
N TYR A 193 5.72 -5.55 17.67
CA TYR A 193 4.92 -6.66 17.16
C TYR A 193 5.76 -7.42 16.13
N PRO A 194 6.46 -8.48 16.54
CA PRO A 194 7.36 -9.21 15.65
C PRO A 194 6.57 -9.98 14.59
N VAL A 195 7.27 -10.34 13.51
CA VAL A 195 6.77 -11.27 12.49
C VAL A 195 7.57 -12.56 12.52
N GLU A 196 6.92 -13.66 12.11
CA GLU A 196 7.64 -14.89 11.83
C GLU A 196 8.57 -14.68 10.64
N GLN A 197 9.80 -15.14 10.77
CA GLN A 197 10.76 -15.11 9.68
C GLN A 197 10.24 -15.94 8.51
N ALA A 198 10.27 -15.37 7.32
CA ALA A 198 9.80 -16.00 6.11
C ALA A 198 10.85 -15.89 5.01
N GLU A 199 10.94 -16.90 4.16
CA GLU A 199 11.68 -16.76 2.92
C GLU A 199 10.95 -15.74 2.03
N VAL A 200 11.62 -14.62 1.76
CA VAL A 200 11.07 -13.51 1.00
C VAL A 200 11.35 -13.73 -0.47
N MET A 201 10.29 -13.83 -1.26
CA MET A 201 10.39 -13.86 -2.73
C MET A 201 10.23 -12.47 -3.33
N ASP A 202 9.28 -11.67 -2.84
CA ASP A 202 9.04 -10.30 -3.31
C ASP A 202 8.40 -9.47 -2.19
N LEU A 203 8.92 -8.26 -1.98
CA LEU A 203 8.39 -7.31 -0.98
C LEU A 203 7.28 -6.41 -1.53
N SER A 204 7.00 -6.47 -2.84
CA SER A 204 6.03 -5.59 -3.48
C SER A 204 4.62 -5.83 -2.95
N GLY A 205 3.96 -4.75 -2.53
CA GLY A 205 2.59 -4.80 -2.00
C GLY A 205 2.45 -5.28 -0.55
N ALA A 206 3.57 -5.62 0.14
CA ALA A 206 3.49 -6.03 1.54
C ALA A 206 2.90 -4.92 2.44
N GLY A 207 3.29 -3.66 2.22
CA GLY A 207 2.75 -2.50 2.91
C GLY A 207 1.26 -2.27 2.65
N ASP A 208 0.83 -2.47 1.39
CA ASP A 208 -0.58 -2.36 0.98
C ASP A 208 -1.42 -3.44 1.65
N THR A 209 -0.89 -4.67 1.67
CA THR A 209 -1.54 -5.81 2.34
C THR A 209 -1.63 -5.59 3.85
N PHE A 210 -0.56 -5.08 4.47
CA PHE A 210 -0.57 -4.74 5.88
C PHE A 210 -1.67 -3.71 6.19
N MET A 211 -1.74 -2.61 5.42
CA MET A 211 -2.75 -1.56 5.59
C MET A 211 -4.17 -2.11 5.42
N ALA A 212 -4.42 -2.88 4.38
CA ALA A 212 -5.72 -3.50 4.13
C ALA A 212 -6.14 -4.42 5.27
N ALA A 213 -5.25 -5.31 5.72
CA ALA A 213 -5.52 -6.26 6.80
C ALA A 213 -5.74 -5.57 8.16
N LEU A 214 -4.94 -4.54 8.45
CA LEU A 214 -5.09 -3.70 9.64
C LEU A 214 -6.48 -3.07 9.70
N ALA A 215 -6.87 -2.38 8.63
CA ALA A 215 -8.14 -1.68 8.56
C ALA A 215 -9.35 -2.63 8.61
N VAL A 216 -9.32 -3.73 7.84
CA VAL A 216 -10.40 -4.74 7.85
C VAL A 216 -10.56 -5.31 9.25
N LYS A 217 -9.47 -5.75 9.88
CA LYS A 217 -9.54 -6.38 11.20
C LYS A 217 -10.00 -5.40 12.28
N TYR A 218 -9.50 -4.16 12.25
CA TYR A 218 -9.93 -3.12 13.18
C TYR A 218 -11.40 -2.75 12.99
N THR A 219 -11.89 -2.67 11.76
CA THR A 219 -13.31 -2.42 11.47
C THR A 219 -14.22 -3.49 12.05
N GLU A 220 -13.73 -4.73 12.15
CA GLU A 220 -14.47 -5.86 12.73
C GLU A 220 -14.43 -5.90 14.26
N THR A 221 -13.29 -5.50 14.88
CA THR A 221 -13.01 -5.81 16.30
C THR A 221 -12.80 -4.59 17.18
N GLU A 222 -12.48 -3.45 16.60
CA GLU A 222 -12.04 -2.22 17.28
C GLU A 222 -10.82 -2.44 18.22
N ASP A 223 -10.10 -3.55 18.04
CA ASP A 223 -8.91 -3.92 18.80
C ASP A 223 -7.66 -3.76 17.94
N ILE A 224 -6.84 -2.76 18.27
CA ILE A 224 -5.64 -2.41 17.50
C ILE A 224 -4.53 -3.47 17.64
N ASP A 225 -4.35 -4.07 18.82
CA ASP A 225 -3.31 -5.07 19.07
C ASP A 225 -3.54 -6.33 18.21
N SER A 226 -4.78 -6.84 18.19
CA SER A 226 -5.14 -7.98 17.35
C SER A 226 -5.07 -7.63 15.87
N SER A 227 -5.41 -6.38 15.50
CA SER A 227 -5.38 -5.91 14.11
C SER A 227 -3.97 -5.82 13.58
N ILE A 228 -3.01 -5.30 14.35
CA ILE A 228 -1.59 -5.26 14.00
C ILE A 228 -1.03 -6.69 13.84
N THR A 229 -1.32 -7.57 14.78
CA THR A 229 -0.86 -8.97 14.72
C THR A 229 -1.39 -9.68 13.47
N TYR A 230 -2.65 -9.46 13.14
CA TYR A 230 -3.28 -9.99 11.92
C TYR A 230 -2.65 -9.40 10.65
N ALA A 231 -2.41 -8.07 10.63
CA ALA A 231 -1.80 -7.39 9.50
C ALA A 231 -0.38 -7.92 9.22
N ASN A 232 0.44 -8.12 10.26
CA ASN A 232 1.76 -8.74 10.15
C ASN A 232 1.68 -10.14 9.53
N SER A 233 0.75 -10.98 9.99
CA SER A 233 0.54 -12.33 9.43
C SER A 233 0.12 -12.31 7.96
N CYS A 234 -0.73 -11.36 7.56
CA CYS A 234 -1.15 -11.21 6.17
C CYS A 234 0.01 -10.73 5.27
N ALA A 235 0.78 -9.73 5.71
CA ALA A 235 1.96 -9.25 5.00
C ALA A 235 3.00 -10.37 4.82
N SER A 236 3.25 -11.19 5.85
CA SER A 236 4.17 -12.33 5.78
C SER A 236 3.73 -13.43 4.79
N LYS A 237 2.45 -13.53 4.46
CA LYS A 237 1.95 -14.48 3.45
C LYS A 237 2.21 -13.99 2.03
N VAL A 238 2.04 -12.70 1.75
CA VAL A 238 2.20 -12.19 0.39
C VAL A 238 3.67 -12.08 -0.02
N VAL A 239 4.59 -11.79 0.90
CA VAL A 239 6.03 -11.73 0.58
C VAL A 239 6.63 -13.07 0.15
N LYS A 240 5.95 -14.18 0.40
CA LYS A 240 6.32 -15.53 -0.08
C LYS A 240 5.89 -15.80 -1.53
N LYS A 241 5.21 -14.87 -2.17
CA LYS A 241 4.74 -14.98 -3.57
C LYS A 241 5.49 -14.01 -4.46
N ARG A 242 5.51 -14.27 -5.76
CA ARG A 242 6.10 -13.35 -6.76
C ARG A 242 5.09 -12.26 -7.13
N GLY A 243 5.59 -11.05 -7.28
CA GLY A 243 4.80 -9.89 -7.72
C GLY A 243 3.78 -9.40 -6.69
N THR A 244 2.99 -8.42 -7.10
CA THR A 244 1.93 -7.83 -6.27
C THR A 244 0.73 -8.77 -6.21
N THR A 245 0.50 -9.40 -5.05
CA THR A 245 -0.54 -10.43 -4.87
C THR A 245 -1.48 -10.09 -3.72
N VAL A 246 -2.57 -10.84 -3.61
CA VAL A 246 -3.51 -10.77 -2.48
C VAL A 246 -3.33 -11.95 -1.54
N VAL A 247 -3.78 -11.80 -0.28
CA VAL A 247 -3.65 -12.83 0.76
C VAL A 247 -4.41 -14.10 0.36
N TRP A 248 -5.65 -13.95 -0.08
CA TRP A 248 -6.52 -15.03 -0.51
C TRP A 248 -7.05 -14.76 -1.91
N GLU A 249 -6.73 -15.61 -2.86
CA GLU A 249 -7.39 -15.58 -4.17
C GLU A 249 -8.81 -16.13 -3.99
N LYS A 250 -9.80 -15.24 -3.94
CA LYS A 250 -11.19 -15.66 -4.10
C LYS A 250 -11.40 -15.89 -5.59
N LEU A 251 -11.70 -17.12 -5.95
CA LEU A 251 -12.26 -17.43 -7.28
C LEU A 251 -13.64 -16.73 -7.34
N PHE A 252 -13.73 -15.67 -8.14
CA PHE A 252 -14.98 -15.01 -8.48
C PHE A 252 -15.68 -15.77 -9.60
#